data_be24c8e58beb30eaafd654fbd8400db4
#
_entry.id   be24c8e58beb30eaafd654fbd8400db4
#
_cell.length_a   1.000
_cell.length_b   1.000
_cell.length_c   1.000
_cell.angle_alpha   90.00
_cell.angle_beta   90.00
_cell.angle_gamma   90.00
#
_symmetry.space_group_name_H-M   'P 1'
#
loop_
_entity.id
_entity.type
_entity.pdbx_description
1 polymer ?
#
loop_
_entity_poly.entity_id
_entity_poly.type
_entity_poly.pdbx_seq_one_letter_code
_entity_poly.pdbx_strand_id
1 'polypeptide(L)'
;MLGSAPKGALTIAAGTSGAFFKTSPRPATPDIQIDFILFSTDKMGEKLHSFSGFTASVCQLRPGSRGALRIKSADPTVPPEIRINYLATETDRRAFIDGPKILRKILAVPALKSCCAGEVYPGSNVTSDEDLLEFCRQTGSTVYHPTSTCRMGNDPLAVVDQRLRLRGIEGLRVVDASIMPADVGQHQRGDDHDRREGIRYDPAGCAMTRERS
;
A
#
# COMPACT_ATOMS: atom_id res chain seq x y z
N MET A 1 10.04 -3.75 -39.88
CA MET A 1 10.29 -2.40 -39.38
C MET A 1 9.93 -2.41 -37.91
N LEU A 2 10.92 -2.31 -37.03
CA LEU A 2 10.69 -2.10 -35.60
C LEU A 2 10.23 -0.66 -35.42
N GLY A 3 8.96 -0.44 -35.14
CA GLY A 3 8.43 0.87 -34.83
C GLY A 3 9.20 1.48 -33.65
N SER A 4 9.54 2.78 -33.73
CA SER A 4 10.17 3.48 -32.62
C SER A 4 9.26 3.36 -31.37
N ALA A 5 9.84 2.92 -30.25
CA ALA A 5 9.10 2.89 -29.00
C ALA A 5 8.53 4.28 -28.69
N PRO A 6 7.29 4.39 -28.17
CA PRO A 6 6.71 5.65 -27.81
C PRO A 6 7.64 6.36 -26.79
N LYS A 7 7.81 7.68 -26.93
CA LYS A 7 8.65 8.52 -26.06
C LYS A 7 7.78 9.54 -25.36
N GLY A 8 8.06 9.82 -24.09
CA GLY A 8 7.37 10.84 -23.31
C GLY A 8 6.96 10.36 -21.93
N ALA A 9 6.42 11.26 -21.11
CA ALA A 9 6.05 10.99 -19.71
C ALA A 9 5.02 9.85 -19.55
N LEU A 10 4.14 9.67 -20.53
CA LEU A 10 3.11 8.60 -20.51
C LEU A 10 3.65 7.22 -20.90
N THR A 11 4.92 7.08 -21.22
CA THR A 11 5.57 5.78 -21.49
C THR A 11 6.25 5.17 -20.25
N ILE A 12 6.22 5.88 -19.13
CA ILE A 12 6.72 5.44 -17.84
C ILE A 12 5.55 4.94 -16.98
N ALA A 13 5.85 4.09 -15.98
CA ALA A 13 4.86 3.67 -15.00
C ALA A 13 4.23 4.88 -14.32
N ALA A 14 2.95 4.78 -13.93
CA ALA A 14 2.19 5.88 -13.33
C ALA A 14 2.91 6.48 -12.09
N GLY A 15 3.44 5.63 -11.21
CA GLY A 15 4.29 6.05 -10.10
C GLY A 15 5.73 6.20 -10.56
N THR A 16 6.14 7.42 -10.89
CA THR A 16 7.47 7.71 -11.44
C THR A 16 8.54 7.88 -10.39
N SER A 17 8.16 8.34 -9.20
CA SER A 17 9.05 8.53 -8.06
C SER A 17 8.27 8.39 -6.76
N GLY A 18 8.97 7.99 -5.72
CA GLY A 18 8.39 7.86 -4.39
C GLY A 18 9.45 8.07 -3.32
N ALA A 19 8.99 8.27 -2.10
CA ALA A 19 9.85 8.45 -0.94
C ALA A 19 9.21 7.86 0.32
N PHE A 20 10.05 7.44 1.26
CA PHE A 20 9.64 6.84 2.52
C PHE A 20 9.97 7.77 3.67
N PHE A 21 8.99 8.01 4.54
CA PHE A 21 9.13 8.93 5.66
C PHE A 21 8.63 8.31 6.96
N LYS A 22 9.15 8.82 8.06
CA LYS A 22 8.59 8.61 9.39
C LYS A 22 7.69 9.78 9.74
N THR A 23 6.45 9.51 10.12
CA THR A 23 5.53 10.55 10.61
C THR A 23 5.96 11.13 11.96
N SER A 24 6.73 10.34 12.73
CA SER A 24 7.30 10.75 14.02
C SER A 24 8.65 10.05 14.27
N PRO A 25 9.41 10.42 15.30
CA PRO A 25 10.65 9.72 15.68
C PRO A 25 10.44 8.29 16.21
N ARG A 26 9.21 7.92 16.60
CA ARG A 26 8.91 6.65 17.28
C ARG A 26 9.05 5.41 16.40
N PRO A 27 8.57 5.35 15.13
CA PRO A 27 8.75 4.16 14.31
C PRO A 27 10.22 3.87 14.06
N ALA A 28 10.63 2.61 14.20
CA ALA A 28 11.99 2.18 13.87
C ALA A 28 12.32 2.38 12.38
N THR A 29 11.32 2.15 11.52
CA THR A 29 11.39 2.28 10.06
C THR A 29 10.35 3.28 9.56
N PRO A 30 10.42 3.74 8.30
CA PRO A 30 9.37 4.54 7.68
C PRO A 30 7.99 3.90 7.82
N ASP A 31 6.99 4.72 8.08
CA ASP A 31 5.59 4.32 8.29
C ASP A 31 4.64 4.86 7.22
N ILE A 32 5.11 5.79 6.39
CA ILE A 32 4.40 6.27 5.19
C ILE A 32 5.28 6.21 3.95
N GLN A 33 4.64 6.00 2.81
CA GLN A 33 5.18 6.16 1.47
C GLN A 33 4.46 7.32 0.79
N ILE A 34 5.21 8.14 0.08
CA ILE A 34 4.68 9.20 -0.78
C ILE A 34 5.03 8.83 -2.21
N ASP A 35 4.03 8.81 -3.09
CA ASP A 35 4.18 8.51 -4.50
C ASP A 35 3.82 9.74 -5.34
N PHE A 36 4.59 9.97 -6.41
CA PHE A 36 4.34 11.01 -7.39
C PHE A 36 3.91 10.40 -8.73
N ILE A 37 2.76 10.85 -9.22
CA ILE A 37 2.13 10.40 -10.45
C ILE A 37 2.01 11.61 -11.37
N LEU A 38 2.53 11.51 -12.61
CA LEU A 38 2.66 12.66 -13.55
C LEU A 38 1.34 13.06 -14.22
N PHE A 39 0.21 12.73 -13.65
CA PHE A 39 -1.10 13.20 -14.07
C PHE A 39 -2.02 13.40 -12.87
N SER A 40 -3.15 14.04 -13.06
CA SER A 40 -4.16 14.20 -12.03
C SER A 40 -5.55 13.80 -12.52
N THR A 41 -6.33 13.23 -11.60
CA THR A 41 -7.71 12.77 -11.79
C THR A 41 -8.42 12.81 -10.45
N ASP A 42 -9.75 12.90 -10.45
CA ASP A 42 -10.54 12.83 -9.20
C ASP A 42 -10.48 11.44 -8.56
N LYS A 43 -10.51 10.39 -9.39
CA LYS A 43 -10.35 9.00 -8.94
C LYS A 43 -9.55 8.20 -9.96
N MET A 44 -8.80 7.21 -9.48
CA MET A 44 -8.07 6.29 -10.36
C MET A 44 -9.04 5.56 -11.30
N GLY A 45 -8.69 5.59 -12.60
CA GLY A 45 -9.52 5.00 -13.68
C GLY A 45 -10.54 5.97 -14.29
N GLU A 46 -10.70 7.16 -13.74
CA GLU A 46 -11.54 8.23 -14.31
C GLU A 46 -10.75 9.08 -15.31
N LYS A 47 -11.46 10.01 -15.96
CA LYS A 47 -10.88 10.93 -16.93
C LYS A 47 -9.83 11.83 -16.28
N LEU A 48 -8.72 12.01 -16.98
CA LEU A 48 -7.68 12.95 -16.53
C LEU A 48 -8.17 14.39 -16.59
N HIS A 49 -7.68 15.21 -15.67
CA HIS A 49 -7.92 16.65 -15.71
C HIS A 49 -7.34 17.26 -17.00
N SER A 50 -8.00 18.28 -17.52
CA SER A 50 -7.56 19.01 -18.73
C SER A 50 -6.44 20.02 -18.48
N PHE A 51 -6.14 20.30 -17.22
CA PHE A 51 -5.02 21.17 -16.84
C PHE A 51 -3.75 20.35 -16.55
N SER A 52 -2.60 20.99 -16.63
CA SER A 52 -1.33 20.38 -16.23
C SER A 52 -1.29 20.21 -14.71
N GLY A 53 -1.18 18.97 -14.26
CA GLY A 53 -1.16 18.63 -12.83
C GLY A 53 -0.49 17.30 -12.59
N PHE A 54 -0.10 17.08 -11.35
CA PHE A 54 0.39 15.79 -10.87
C PHE A 54 -0.36 15.40 -9.59
N THR A 55 -0.37 14.13 -9.29
CA THR A 55 -0.89 13.60 -8.03
C THR A 55 0.28 13.22 -7.13
N ALA A 56 0.24 13.68 -5.90
CA ALA A 56 1.12 13.19 -4.84
C ALA A 56 0.25 12.52 -3.78
N SER A 57 0.44 11.24 -3.58
CA SER A 57 -0.38 10.43 -2.66
C SER A 57 0.43 9.96 -1.45
N VAL A 58 -0.26 9.78 -0.33
CA VAL A 58 0.31 9.22 0.90
C VAL A 58 -0.29 7.84 1.12
N CYS A 59 0.56 6.84 1.27
CA CYS A 59 0.18 5.47 1.60
C CYS A 59 0.79 5.08 2.95
N GLN A 60 -0.02 4.51 3.84
CA GLN A 60 0.47 3.96 5.11
C GLN A 60 1.11 2.60 4.88
N LEU A 61 2.30 2.38 5.46
CA LEU A 61 3.08 1.15 5.29
C LEU A 61 2.83 0.12 6.39
N ARG A 62 2.33 0.55 7.54
CA ARG A 62 2.16 -0.31 8.73
C ARG A 62 0.80 -0.08 9.38
N PRO A 63 -0.30 -0.44 8.69
CA PRO A 63 -1.63 -0.24 9.22
C PRO A 63 -1.86 -1.07 10.49
N GLY A 64 -2.41 -0.44 11.52
CA GLY A 64 -2.87 -1.10 12.74
C GLY A 64 -4.27 -1.66 12.62
N SER A 65 -5.10 -1.06 11.77
CA SER A 65 -6.47 -1.49 11.52
C SER A 65 -6.51 -2.87 10.89
N ARG A 66 -7.52 -3.65 11.24
CA ARG A 66 -7.76 -5.00 10.69
C ARG A 66 -9.19 -5.11 10.19
N GLY A 67 -9.33 -5.66 9.00
CA GLY A 67 -10.61 -5.97 8.38
C GLY A 67 -10.96 -7.45 8.48
N ALA A 68 -12.02 -7.83 7.78
CA ALA A 68 -12.47 -9.20 7.68
C ALA A 68 -13.02 -9.50 6.29
N LEU A 69 -12.79 -10.73 5.84
CA LEU A 69 -13.36 -11.30 4.63
C LEU A 69 -14.21 -12.50 5.03
N ARG A 70 -15.47 -12.57 4.58
CA ARG A 70 -16.39 -13.65 4.92
C ARG A 70 -17.15 -14.15 3.71
N ILE A 71 -17.33 -15.44 3.61
CA ILE A 71 -18.22 -16.07 2.62
C ILE A 71 -19.66 -15.78 3.04
N LYS A 72 -20.48 -15.30 2.11
CA LYS A 72 -21.90 -14.99 2.33
C LYS A 72 -22.84 -16.11 1.92
N SER A 73 -22.42 -16.98 1.00
CA SER A 73 -23.25 -18.00 0.36
C SER A 73 -22.42 -19.20 -0.02
N ALA A 74 -23.05 -20.35 -0.14
CA ALA A 74 -22.47 -21.54 -0.76
C ALA A 74 -22.36 -21.40 -2.30
N ASP A 75 -23.11 -20.46 -2.90
CA ASP A 75 -23.00 -20.13 -4.32
C ASP A 75 -21.70 -19.34 -4.58
N PRO A 76 -20.73 -19.88 -5.34
CA PRO A 76 -19.46 -19.26 -5.60
C PRO A 76 -19.55 -17.97 -6.45
N THR A 77 -20.67 -17.71 -7.09
CA THR A 77 -20.92 -16.49 -7.87
C THR A 77 -21.27 -15.27 -7.01
N VAL A 78 -21.68 -15.50 -5.76
CA VAL A 78 -21.99 -14.44 -4.80
C VAL A 78 -20.71 -13.86 -4.23
N PRO A 79 -20.41 -12.55 -4.44
CA PRO A 79 -19.20 -11.92 -3.90
C PRO A 79 -19.14 -12.03 -2.38
N PRO A 80 -17.92 -12.22 -1.82
CA PRO A 80 -17.76 -12.27 -0.36
C PRO A 80 -18.08 -10.92 0.29
N GLU A 81 -18.35 -10.96 1.58
CA GLU A 81 -18.42 -9.76 2.40
C GLU A 81 -17.00 -9.28 2.72
N ILE A 82 -16.68 -8.07 2.31
CA ILE A 82 -15.38 -7.44 2.57
C ILE A 82 -15.59 -6.27 3.52
N ARG A 83 -15.06 -6.38 4.74
CA ARG A 83 -15.04 -5.30 5.73
C ARG A 83 -13.62 -4.82 5.91
N ILE A 84 -13.28 -3.70 5.29
CA ILE A 84 -11.90 -3.20 5.25
C ILE A 84 -11.49 -2.60 6.60
N ASN A 85 -12.38 -1.84 7.24
CA ASN A 85 -12.19 -1.21 8.56
C ASN A 85 -10.99 -0.25 8.63
N TYR A 86 -10.78 0.55 7.56
CA TYR A 86 -9.73 1.57 7.52
C TYR A 86 -9.88 2.59 8.66
N LEU A 87 -8.74 3.19 9.08
CA LEU A 87 -8.67 4.27 10.08
C LEU A 87 -9.28 3.91 11.46
N ALA A 88 -9.41 2.61 11.77
CA ALA A 88 -9.96 2.17 13.06
C ALA A 88 -9.04 2.49 14.24
N THR A 89 -7.71 2.47 14.02
CA THR A 89 -6.74 2.75 15.07
C THR A 89 -6.27 4.21 15.06
N GLU A 90 -5.83 4.70 16.23
CA GLU A 90 -5.25 6.04 16.32
C GLU A 90 -3.96 6.17 15.51
N THR A 91 -3.15 5.11 15.48
CA THR A 91 -1.91 5.06 14.67
C THR A 91 -2.22 5.32 13.20
N ASP A 92 -3.27 4.72 12.65
CA ASP A 92 -3.65 4.90 11.26
C ASP A 92 -4.16 6.32 11.00
N ARG A 93 -5.01 6.83 11.90
CA ARG A 93 -5.50 8.22 11.81
C ARG A 93 -4.35 9.21 11.81
N ARG A 94 -3.39 9.05 12.73
CA ARG A 94 -2.22 9.93 12.83
C ARG A 94 -1.36 9.87 11.57
N ALA A 95 -1.12 8.71 11.00
CA ALA A 95 -0.34 8.56 9.76
C ALA A 95 -0.98 9.35 8.60
N PHE A 96 -2.31 9.30 8.48
CA PHE A 96 -3.05 10.01 7.43
C PHE A 96 -3.28 11.50 7.72
N ILE A 97 -3.13 11.95 8.95
CA ILE A 97 -3.10 13.38 9.31
C ILE A 97 -1.70 13.96 9.05
N ASP A 98 -0.66 13.27 9.50
CA ASP A 98 0.71 13.78 9.46
C ASP A 98 1.34 13.63 8.06
N GLY A 99 0.95 12.61 7.31
CA GLY A 99 1.44 12.37 5.95
C GLY A 99 1.21 13.54 4.99
N PRO A 100 -0.01 14.06 4.82
CA PRO A 100 -0.28 15.25 4.01
C PRO A 100 0.49 16.49 4.47
N LYS A 101 0.69 16.66 5.79
CA LYS A 101 1.51 17.76 6.32
C LYS A 101 2.98 17.64 5.92
N ILE A 102 3.52 16.41 5.92
CA ILE A 102 4.88 16.13 5.46
C ILE A 102 4.97 16.39 3.95
N LEU A 103 4.00 15.91 3.18
CA LEU A 103 3.95 16.14 1.73
C LEU A 103 3.94 17.62 1.38
N ARG A 104 3.12 18.44 2.07
CA ARG A 104 3.11 19.90 1.89
C ARG A 104 4.47 20.55 2.18
N LYS A 105 5.19 20.08 3.22
CA LYS A 105 6.56 20.55 3.51
C LYS A 105 7.53 20.22 2.38
N ILE A 106 7.41 19.02 1.80
CA ILE A 106 8.23 18.59 0.66
C ILE A 106 7.96 19.49 -0.57
N LEU A 107 6.69 19.71 -0.89
CA LEU A 107 6.31 20.54 -2.04
C LEU A 107 6.65 22.04 -1.85
N ALA A 108 6.82 22.49 -0.62
CA ALA A 108 7.19 23.86 -0.29
C ALA A 108 8.69 24.18 -0.44
N VAL A 109 9.56 23.16 -0.65
CA VAL A 109 10.99 23.43 -0.85
C VAL A 109 11.22 24.20 -2.15
N PRO A 110 12.21 25.12 -2.23
CA PRO A 110 12.41 26.01 -3.39
C PRO A 110 12.48 25.28 -4.73
N ALA A 111 13.13 24.10 -4.78
CA ALA A 111 13.29 23.30 -5.99
C ALA A 111 11.96 22.78 -6.56
N LEU A 112 10.98 22.48 -5.72
CA LEU A 112 9.66 21.96 -6.14
C LEU A 112 8.60 23.05 -6.21
N LYS A 113 8.71 24.08 -5.37
CA LYS A 113 7.74 25.18 -5.31
C LYS A 113 7.57 25.88 -6.65
N SER A 114 8.63 26.02 -7.43
CA SER A 114 8.59 26.64 -8.77
C SER A 114 7.76 25.83 -9.79
N CYS A 115 7.57 24.53 -9.54
CA CYS A 115 6.78 23.64 -10.39
C CYS A 115 5.32 23.51 -9.92
N CYS A 116 4.95 24.09 -8.76
CA CYS A 116 3.65 23.94 -8.14
C CYS A 116 2.89 25.27 -8.17
N ALA A 117 1.86 25.37 -8.99
CA ALA A 117 0.99 26.55 -9.05
C ALA A 117 0.06 26.65 -7.82
N GLY A 118 -0.38 25.51 -7.30
CA GLY A 118 -1.26 25.43 -6.13
C GLY A 118 -1.68 23.99 -5.83
N GLU A 119 -2.33 23.83 -4.70
CA GLU A 119 -2.94 22.57 -4.24
C GLU A 119 -4.42 22.55 -4.62
N VAL A 120 -4.84 21.56 -5.40
CA VAL A 120 -6.23 21.36 -5.80
C VAL A 120 -6.98 20.57 -4.73
N TYR A 121 -6.41 19.47 -4.27
CA TYR A 121 -6.97 18.59 -3.24
C TYR A 121 -5.92 18.31 -2.15
N PRO A 122 -6.31 18.35 -0.88
CA PRO A 122 -7.59 18.80 -0.30
C PRO A 122 -7.84 20.31 -0.43
N GLY A 123 -6.89 21.09 -0.85
CA GLY A 123 -6.90 22.55 -0.89
C GLY A 123 -6.19 23.15 0.33
N SER A 124 -5.55 24.31 0.12
CA SER A 124 -4.70 24.95 1.13
C SER A 124 -5.42 25.42 2.39
N ASN A 125 -6.75 25.50 2.36
CA ASN A 125 -7.61 25.85 3.49
C ASN A 125 -7.87 24.68 4.45
N VAL A 126 -7.68 23.43 4.02
CA VAL A 126 -7.83 22.22 4.85
C VAL A 126 -6.55 22.01 5.65
N THR A 127 -6.51 22.51 6.89
CA THR A 127 -5.29 22.54 7.71
C THR A 127 -5.42 21.88 9.08
N SER A 128 -6.65 21.80 9.63
CA SER A 128 -6.87 21.15 10.92
C SER A 128 -6.69 19.62 10.82
N ASP A 129 -6.41 18.99 11.94
CA ASP A 129 -6.29 17.53 12.03
C ASP A 129 -7.64 16.86 11.67
N GLU A 130 -8.72 17.44 12.11
CA GLU A 130 -10.09 16.98 11.87
C GLU A 130 -10.45 17.05 10.40
N ASP A 131 -10.19 18.18 9.73
CA ASP A 131 -10.49 18.38 8.31
C ASP A 131 -9.63 17.46 7.42
N LEU A 132 -8.34 17.30 7.74
CA LEU A 132 -7.46 16.37 7.03
C LEU A 132 -7.93 14.92 7.18
N LEU A 133 -8.34 14.52 8.38
CA LEU A 133 -8.85 13.17 8.60
C LEU A 133 -10.18 12.95 7.87
N GLU A 134 -11.07 13.95 7.87
CA GLU A 134 -12.34 13.86 7.15
C GLU A 134 -12.11 13.79 5.64
N PHE A 135 -11.21 14.60 5.10
CA PHE A 135 -10.78 14.48 3.71
C PHE A 135 -10.30 13.07 3.38
N CYS A 136 -9.45 12.48 4.25
CA CYS A 136 -8.96 11.10 4.04
C CYS A 136 -10.10 10.07 4.09
N ARG A 137 -11.13 10.26 4.90
CA ARG A 137 -12.30 9.36 4.94
C ARG A 137 -13.11 9.42 3.65
N GLN A 138 -13.28 10.61 3.10
CA GLN A 138 -14.07 10.83 1.90
C GLN A 138 -13.37 10.41 0.61
N THR A 139 -12.06 10.61 0.55
CA THR A 139 -11.28 10.44 -0.69
C THR A 139 -10.31 9.27 -0.66
N GLY A 140 -10.02 8.75 0.53
CA GLY A 140 -9.09 7.62 0.71
C GLY A 140 -9.57 6.37 -0.03
N SER A 141 -8.64 5.69 -0.66
CA SER A 141 -8.91 4.50 -1.47
C SER A 141 -7.88 3.42 -1.20
N THR A 142 -8.19 2.21 -1.64
CA THR A 142 -7.22 1.10 -1.64
C THR A 142 -6.21 1.27 -2.76
N VAL A 143 -4.98 0.83 -2.52
CA VAL A 143 -3.96 0.65 -3.58
C VAL A 143 -3.97 -0.77 -4.17
N TYR A 144 -5.02 -1.55 -3.85
CA TYR A 144 -5.27 -2.90 -4.37
C TYR A 144 -4.19 -3.94 -4.02
N HIS A 145 -3.53 -3.77 -2.88
CA HIS A 145 -2.53 -4.71 -2.36
C HIS A 145 -2.95 -5.31 -1.00
N PRO A 146 -4.11 -6.01 -0.92
CA PRO A 146 -4.54 -6.63 0.33
C PRO A 146 -3.63 -7.79 0.70
N THR A 147 -3.36 -7.94 2.00
CA THR A 147 -2.54 -9.01 2.57
C THR A 147 -3.25 -9.67 3.76
N SER A 148 -2.70 -10.75 4.28
CA SER A 148 -3.04 -11.35 5.58
C SER A 148 -4.40 -12.03 5.69
N THR A 149 -5.23 -12.11 4.64
CA THR A 149 -6.55 -12.78 4.71
C THR A 149 -6.46 -14.30 4.86
N CYS A 150 -5.33 -14.91 4.46
CA CYS A 150 -4.98 -16.32 4.67
C CYS A 150 -3.64 -16.44 5.40
N ARG A 151 -3.42 -15.61 6.42
CA ARG A 151 -2.09 -15.44 7.02
C ARG A 151 -1.46 -16.73 7.49
N MET A 152 -0.16 -16.83 7.28
CA MET A 152 0.71 -17.89 7.79
C MET A 152 0.96 -17.68 9.29
N GLY A 153 1.03 -18.77 10.02
CA GLY A 153 1.40 -18.72 11.45
C GLY A 153 1.30 -20.06 12.13
N ASN A 154 1.69 -20.08 13.41
CA ASN A 154 1.59 -21.25 14.28
C ASN A 154 0.45 -21.16 15.31
N ASP A 155 -0.20 -19.98 15.38
CA ASP A 155 -1.32 -19.77 16.30
C ASP A 155 -2.65 -20.33 15.72
N PRO A 156 -3.68 -20.50 16.56
CA PRO A 156 -4.96 -21.10 16.14
C PRO A 156 -5.72 -20.32 15.05
N LEU A 157 -5.42 -19.02 14.87
CA LEU A 157 -6.07 -18.18 13.85
C LEU A 157 -5.29 -18.16 12.53
N ALA A 158 -4.14 -18.83 12.45
CA ALA A 158 -3.42 -18.94 11.20
C ALA A 158 -4.17 -19.85 10.22
N VAL A 159 -4.32 -19.38 8.99
CA VAL A 159 -5.06 -20.10 7.94
C VAL A 159 -4.16 -21.14 7.27
N VAL A 160 -2.88 -20.81 7.07
CA VAL A 160 -1.90 -21.73 6.49
C VAL A 160 -0.71 -21.93 7.43
N ASP A 161 -0.04 -23.06 7.28
CA ASP A 161 1.20 -23.39 7.98
C ASP A 161 2.43 -22.81 7.22
N GLN A 162 3.65 -23.03 7.75
CA GLN A 162 4.90 -22.59 7.15
C GLN A 162 5.20 -23.21 5.78
N ARG A 163 4.49 -24.28 5.39
CA ARG A 163 4.56 -24.91 4.07
C ARG A 163 3.39 -24.49 3.17
N LEU A 164 2.70 -23.40 3.54
CA LEU A 164 1.55 -22.82 2.84
C LEU A 164 0.34 -23.76 2.72
N ARG A 165 0.29 -24.84 3.51
CA ARG A 165 -0.80 -25.78 3.48
C ARG A 165 -1.97 -25.22 4.30
N LEU A 166 -3.17 -25.30 3.71
CA LEU A 166 -4.39 -24.89 4.39
C LEU A 166 -4.63 -25.79 5.59
N ARG A 167 -4.93 -25.22 6.74
CA ARG A 167 -5.27 -25.97 7.94
C ARG A 167 -6.68 -26.54 7.84
N GLY A 168 -6.83 -27.81 8.19
CA GLY A 168 -8.12 -28.51 8.17
C GLY A 168 -8.56 -29.05 6.81
N ILE A 169 -7.81 -28.78 5.72
CA ILE A 169 -8.07 -29.36 4.39
C ILE A 169 -6.76 -29.89 3.82
N GLU A 170 -6.75 -31.18 3.50
CA GLU A 170 -5.57 -31.81 2.92
C GLU A 170 -5.43 -31.51 1.42
N GLY A 171 -4.19 -31.50 0.93
CA GLY A 171 -3.88 -31.33 -0.49
C GLY A 171 -4.05 -29.91 -1.03
N LEU A 172 -4.46 -28.91 -0.21
CA LEU A 172 -4.67 -27.53 -0.63
C LEU A 172 -3.61 -26.58 -0.05
N ARG A 173 -3.14 -25.64 -0.87
CA ARG A 173 -2.22 -24.56 -0.48
C ARG A 173 -2.74 -23.21 -0.93
N VAL A 174 -2.34 -22.16 -0.22
CA VAL A 174 -2.51 -20.75 -0.64
C VAL A 174 -1.14 -20.16 -0.91
N VAL A 175 -0.94 -19.56 -2.10
CA VAL A 175 0.36 -19.07 -2.57
C VAL A 175 0.18 -17.70 -3.22
N ASP A 176 -0.18 -16.71 -2.42
CA ASP A 176 -0.28 -15.30 -2.82
C ASP A 176 -0.02 -14.37 -1.62
N ALA A 177 -0.18 -13.06 -1.78
CA ALA A 177 0.07 -12.08 -0.74
C ALA A 177 -0.85 -12.25 0.50
N SER A 178 -1.96 -12.98 0.40
CA SER A 178 -2.85 -13.23 1.54
C SER A 178 -2.19 -14.04 2.67
N ILE A 179 -1.13 -14.80 2.37
CA ILE A 179 -0.38 -15.57 3.37
C ILE A 179 0.49 -14.69 4.28
N MET A 180 0.80 -13.46 3.90
CA MET A 180 1.67 -12.59 4.70
C MET A 180 1.10 -12.40 6.10
N PRO A 181 1.90 -12.60 7.17
CA PRO A 181 1.40 -12.46 8.54
C PRO A 181 1.15 -11.00 8.94
N ALA A 182 1.76 -10.06 8.24
CA ALA A 182 1.57 -8.62 8.38
C ALA A 182 1.87 -7.92 7.06
N ASP A 183 1.36 -6.70 6.87
CA ASP A 183 1.80 -5.82 5.79
C ASP A 183 3.26 -5.43 6.05
N VAL A 184 4.10 -5.67 5.06
CA VAL A 184 5.56 -5.38 5.15
C VAL A 184 5.95 -4.13 4.36
N GLY A 185 4.97 -3.41 3.79
CA GLY A 185 5.22 -2.28 2.90
C GLY A 185 5.93 -2.71 1.60
N GLN A 186 5.64 -2.06 0.50
CA GLN A 186 6.12 -2.48 -0.82
C GLN A 186 7.65 -2.45 -1.01
N HIS A 187 8.42 -1.87 -0.09
CA HIS A 187 9.83 -1.55 -0.33
C HIS A 187 10.81 -1.80 0.82
N GLN A 188 10.62 -2.82 1.62
CA GLN A 188 11.69 -3.27 2.52
C GLN A 188 12.77 -4.11 1.80
N ARG A 189 13.04 -3.83 0.52
CA ARG A 189 14.08 -4.56 -0.23
C ARG A 189 15.50 -4.01 -0.05
N GLY A 190 15.69 -2.85 0.58
CA GLY A 190 17.03 -2.24 0.70
C GLY A 190 17.86 -2.70 1.90
N ASP A 191 17.28 -2.64 3.10
CA ASP A 191 18.07 -2.73 4.33
C ASP A 191 17.87 -3.99 5.17
N ASP A 192 16.82 -4.78 4.91
CA ASP A 192 16.54 -6.04 5.61
C ASP A 192 17.08 -7.28 4.87
N HIS A 193 17.74 -7.11 3.74
CA HIS A 193 18.29 -8.25 2.98
C HIS A 193 19.40 -8.99 3.76
N ASP A 194 20.12 -8.28 4.64
CA ASP A 194 21.18 -8.86 5.48
C ASP A 194 20.66 -9.57 6.73
N ARG A 195 19.36 -9.48 7.05
CA ARG A 195 18.79 -10.06 8.27
C ARG A 195 17.69 -11.09 8.07
N ARG A 196 17.30 -11.37 6.84
CA ARG A 196 16.28 -12.39 6.55
C ARG A 196 16.92 -13.54 5.81
N GLU A 197 16.96 -14.68 6.47
CA GLU A 197 17.13 -15.96 5.81
C GLU A 197 16.19 -16.02 4.61
N GLY A 198 16.74 -16.08 3.41
CA GLY A 198 15.99 -16.02 2.18
C GLY A 198 15.01 -17.18 2.08
N ILE A 199 13.75 -16.88 1.85
CA ILE A 199 12.77 -17.89 1.46
C ILE A 199 13.01 -18.15 -0.02
N ARG A 200 13.56 -19.30 -0.37
CA ARG A 200 13.72 -19.75 -1.74
C ARG A 200 12.57 -20.69 -2.12
N TYR A 201 12.04 -20.52 -3.30
CA TYR A 201 11.10 -21.44 -3.91
C TYR A 201 11.86 -22.64 -4.47
N ASP A 202 11.51 -23.83 -4.02
CA ASP A 202 11.98 -25.10 -4.60
C ASP A 202 10.95 -25.59 -5.63
N PRO A 203 11.24 -25.46 -6.93
CA PRO A 203 10.30 -25.87 -7.95
C PRO A 203 10.11 -27.41 -8.03
N ALA A 204 11.05 -28.21 -7.53
CA ALA A 204 10.96 -29.67 -7.54
C ALA A 204 10.09 -30.23 -6.41
N GLY A 205 10.01 -29.52 -5.26
CA GLY A 205 9.27 -29.97 -4.08
C GLY A 205 8.03 -29.17 -3.76
N CYS A 206 7.75 -28.06 -4.47
CA CYS A 206 6.70 -27.11 -4.11
C CYS A 206 6.77 -26.64 -2.63
N ALA A 207 7.99 -26.60 -2.07
CA ALA A 207 8.28 -26.22 -0.69
C ALA A 207 9.16 -24.98 -0.68
N MET A 208 8.83 -24.02 0.20
CA MET A 208 9.76 -22.94 0.55
C MET A 208 10.72 -23.47 1.62
N THR A 209 12.02 -23.49 1.34
CA THR A 209 13.05 -23.83 2.31
C THR A 209 13.67 -22.56 2.87
N ARG A 210 13.91 -22.57 4.17
CA ARG A 210 14.63 -21.53 4.88
C ARG A 210 16.11 -21.93 4.93
N GLU A 211 16.96 -21.23 4.21
CA GLU A 211 18.41 -21.37 4.38
C GLU A 211 18.89 -20.47 5.52
N ARG A 212 19.64 -21.05 6.45
CA ARG A 212 20.42 -20.29 7.43
C ARG A 212 21.77 -19.95 6.78
N SER A 213 22.05 -18.70 6.68
CA SER A 213 23.41 -18.21 6.41
C SER A 213 24.24 -18.22 7.67
#